data_2d7ffa12c4ff80336cb1bd6adbdea28e
#
_entry.id   2d7ffa12c4ff80336cb1bd6adbdea28e
#
_cell.length_a   1.000
_cell.length_b   1.000
_cell.length_c   1.000
_cell.angle_alpha   90.00
_cell.angle_beta   90.00
_cell.angle_gamma   90.00
#
_symmetry.space_group_name_H-M   'P 1'
#
loop_
_entity.id
_entity.type
_entity.pdbx_description
1 polymer ?
#
loop_
_entity_poly.entity_id
_entity_poly.type
_entity_poly.pdbx_seq_one_letter_code
_entity_poly.pdbx_strand_id
1 'polypeptide(L)'
;MFRKLWKTIKIFAVVGILLLTLPHSILPKKTFDSEIKELDNYIKLNDSETRLIEYKDDVEALKLKLSQIDYINNSRKKFKAKPVKLDILASRVANKMCREAAENDFIGHWNLAGEKPYHRYAFAGGYDHVSENAFGEWTTGSYPVSPSTITTMMKKGHSAFMAEKAPADGHKKTIIDKYHNFAGIGYYLSSNQFRYYEEFIDRYLEFENIPSEVKPGQQFTITVKPISTSYPYYLVVYREKALQPMSPDRIKRLGSYSDFTEEEHLKLTAWELSKFRSGTSYNIPLKFSEEGLYYIHIYLDGKEITKPGTLNTKGKTSASGIVIKAKN
;
A
#
# COMPACT_ATOMS: atom_id res chain seq x y z
N MET A 1 74.78 43.34 -8.25
CA MET A 1 75.73 42.32 -8.79
C MET A 1 75.22 40.95 -8.44
N PHE A 2 75.11 40.06 -9.42
CA PHE A 2 74.61 38.67 -9.40
C PHE A 2 73.08 38.45 -9.40
N ARG A 3 72.51 38.31 -10.65
CA ARG A 3 71.32 37.63 -11.00
C ARG A 3 71.47 36.11 -10.79
N LYS A 4 70.50 35.46 -10.12
CA LYS A 4 70.27 34.02 -10.21
C LYS A 4 68.95 33.74 -10.88
N LEU A 5 69.02 33.15 -12.08
CA LEU A 5 67.90 32.54 -12.81
C LEU A 5 67.42 31.30 -12.03
N TRP A 6 66.12 31.23 -11.80
CA TRP A 6 65.46 29.98 -11.46
C TRP A 6 64.59 29.57 -12.61
N LYS A 7 64.94 28.42 -13.20
CA LYS A 7 64.14 27.73 -14.21
C LYS A 7 62.97 27.05 -13.51
N THR A 8 61.73 27.44 -13.86
CA THR A 8 60.53 26.78 -13.41
C THR A 8 60.23 25.63 -14.35
N ILE A 9 60.33 24.40 -13.88
CA ILE A 9 59.87 23.18 -14.58
C ILE A 9 58.39 23.08 -14.34
N LYS A 10 57.56 23.23 -15.40
CA LYS A 10 56.15 22.92 -15.39
C LYS A 10 55.94 21.42 -15.56
N ILE A 11 55.60 20.71 -14.49
CA ILE A 11 55.11 19.32 -14.56
C ILE A 11 53.66 19.39 -14.93
N PHE A 12 53.27 18.96 -16.13
CA PHE A 12 51.88 18.70 -16.52
C PHE A 12 51.48 17.35 -15.91
N ALA A 13 50.70 17.37 -14.83
CA ALA A 13 50.01 16.19 -14.34
C ALA A 13 48.78 15.97 -15.22
N VAL A 14 48.82 14.97 -16.09
CA VAL A 14 47.63 14.48 -16.81
C VAL A 14 46.82 13.66 -15.81
N VAL A 15 45.77 14.27 -15.25
CA VAL A 15 44.77 13.55 -14.45
C VAL A 15 43.87 12.81 -15.43
N GLY A 16 44.15 11.54 -15.64
CA GLY A 16 43.24 10.64 -16.33
C GLY A 16 41.98 10.44 -15.50
N ILE A 17 40.88 11.07 -15.86
CA ILE A 17 39.54 10.78 -15.30
C ILE A 17 39.12 9.41 -15.83
N LEU A 18 39.34 8.37 -15.03
CA LEU A 18 38.77 7.05 -15.28
C LEU A 18 37.26 7.14 -14.95
N LEU A 19 36.45 7.40 -15.97
CA LEU A 19 34.99 7.27 -15.90
C LEU A 19 34.66 5.78 -15.70
N LEU A 20 34.57 5.36 -14.43
CA LEU A 20 33.93 4.11 -14.06
C LEU A 20 32.45 4.24 -14.40
N THR A 21 32.07 3.82 -15.59
CA THR A 21 30.65 3.55 -15.93
C THR A 21 30.22 2.36 -15.10
N LEU A 22 29.61 2.63 -13.94
CA LEU A 22 28.88 1.61 -13.19
C LEU A 22 27.80 1.06 -14.14
N PRO A 23 27.71 -0.25 -14.34
CA PRO A 23 26.65 -0.81 -15.17
C PRO A 23 25.32 -0.42 -14.53
N HIS A 24 24.53 0.37 -15.26
CA HIS A 24 23.12 0.54 -14.95
C HIS A 24 22.53 -0.87 -14.94
N SER A 25 22.13 -1.36 -13.78
CA SER A 25 21.41 -2.63 -13.67
C SER A 25 20.07 -2.46 -14.38
N ILE A 26 20.09 -2.75 -15.66
CA ILE A 26 18.88 -2.88 -16.46
C ILE A 26 18.19 -4.11 -15.89
N LEU A 27 16.97 -3.96 -15.37
CA LEU A 27 16.14 -5.12 -15.08
C LEU A 27 16.06 -5.92 -16.38
N PRO A 28 16.25 -7.23 -16.37
CA PRO A 28 16.12 -8.01 -17.59
C PRO A 28 14.72 -7.74 -18.17
N LYS A 29 14.69 -7.37 -19.46
CA LYS A 29 13.43 -7.17 -20.16
C LYS A 29 12.69 -8.52 -20.10
N LYS A 30 11.44 -8.51 -19.62
CA LYS A 30 10.62 -9.73 -19.59
C LYS A 30 10.59 -10.32 -21.00
N THR A 31 10.75 -11.63 -21.11
CA THR A 31 10.58 -12.34 -22.40
C THR A 31 9.08 -12.58 -22.62
N PHE A 32 8.66 -12.73 -23.85
CA PHE A 32 7.28 -13.05 -24.22
C PHE A 32 6.75 -14.26 -23.44
N ASP A 33 7.54 -15.32 -23.34
CA ASP A 33 7.16 -16.53 -22.57
C ASP A 33 7.00 -16.26 -21.08
N SER A 34 7.82 -15.36 -20.50
CA SER A 34 7.71 -14.99 -19.09
C SER A 34 6.47 -14.13 -18.82
N GLU A 35 6.07 -13.29 -19.75
CA GLU A 35 4.85 -12.46 -19.67
C GLU A 35 3.59 -13.34 -19.76
N ILE A 36 3.57 -14.32 -20.67
CA ILE A 36 2.47 -15.31 -20.76
C ILE A 36 2.35 -16.08 -19.44
N LYS A 37 3.44 -16.63 -18.93
CA LYS A 37 3.44 -17.41 -17.69
C LYS A 37 3.00 -16.57 -16.48
N GLU A 38 3.38 -15.31 -16.44
CA GLU A 38 2.93 -14.39 -15.39
C GLU A 38 1.43 -14.15 -15.49
N LEU A 39 0.90 -13.87 -16.68
CA LEU A 39 -0.53 -13.67 -16.91
C LEU A 39 -1.34 -14.92 -16.53
N ASP A 40 -0.93 -16.12 -16.95
CA ASP A 40 -1.58 -17.37 -16.60
C ASP A 40 -1.65 -17.60 -15.08
N ASN A 41 -0.59 -17.22 -14.38
CA ASN A 41 -0.55 -17.25 -12.93
C ASN A 41 -1.59 -16.32 -12.30
N TYR A 42 -1.68 -15.09 -12.81
CA TYR A 42 -2.66 -14.11 -12.30
C TYR A 42 -4.10 -14.46 -12.68
N ILE A 43 -4.34 -15.10 -13.81
CA ILE A 43 -5.66 -15.67 -14.14
C ILE A 43 -6.06 -16.69 -13.07
N LYS A 44 -5.19 -17.64 -12.73
CA LYS A 44 -5.46 -18.65 -11.69
C LYS A 44 -5.71 -18.01 -10.33
N LEU A 45 -4.90 -17.03 -9.92
CA LEU A 45 -5.09 -16.30 -8.67
C LEU A 45 -6.43 -15.55 -8.65
N ASN A 46 -6.80 -14.90 -9.75
CA ASN A 46 -8.06 -14.18 -9.89
C ASN A 46 -9.28 -15.13 -9.90
N ASP A 47 -9.13 -16.35 -10.47
CA ASP A 47 -10.18 -17.36 -10.46
C ASP A 47 -10.35 -18.00 -9.07
N SER A 48 -9.27 -18.16 -8.33
CA SER A 48 -9.30 -18.73 -6.97
C SER A 48 -9.76 -17.75 -5.89
N GLU A 49 -9.65 -16.43 -6.12
CA GLU A 49 -10.15 -15.42 -5.19
C GLU A 49 -11.68 -15.35 -5.26
N THR A 50 -12.36 -15.59 -4.14
CA THR A 50 -13.82 -15.66 -4.07
C THR A 50 -14.45 -14.37 -3.51
N ARG A 51 -13.66 -13.52 -2.83
CA ARG A 51 -14.13 -12.27 -2.23
C ARG A 51 -14.36 -11.21 -3.30
N LEU A 52 -15.38 -10.39 -3.16
CA LEU A 52 -15.76 -9.33 -4.10
C LEU A 52 -15.81 -9.82 -5.56
N ILE A 53 -16.44 -10.97 -5.79
CA ILE A 53 -16.49 -11.63 -7.09
C ILE A 53 -17.14 -10.77 -8.18
N GLU A 54 -18.05 -9.88 -7.81
CA GLU A 54 -18.72 -8.93 -8.69
C GLU A 54 -17.80 -7.83 -9.24
N TYR A 55 -16.59 -7.70 -8.66
CA TYR A 55 -15.52 -6.80 -9.10
C TYR A 55 -14.32 -7.54 -9.69
N LYS A 56 -14.52 -8.83 -10.04
CA LYS A 56 -13.48 -9.66 -10.66
C LYS A 56 -13.06 -9.07 -12.00
N ASP A 57 -11.76 -9.05 -12.23
CA ASP A 57 -11.17 -8.62 -13.50
C ASP A 57 -11.33 -9.71 -14.58
N ASP A 58 -11.58 -9.32 -15.81
CA ASP A 58 -11.39 -10.17 -16.96
C ASP A 58 -9.89 -10.25 -17.35
N VAL A 59 -9.59 -11.07 -18.36
CA VAL A 59 -8.20 -11.27 -18.82
C VAL A 59 -7.58 -9.99 -19.37
N GLU A 60 -8.38 -9.13 -20.03
CA GLU A 60 -7.89 -7.87 -20.58
C GLU A 60 -7.56 -6.88 -19.45
N ALA A 61 -8.43 -6.77 -18.46
CA ALA A 61 -8.18 -5.94 -17.27
C ALA A 61 -6.92 -6.41 -16.50
N LEU A 62 -6.71 -7.73 -16.37
CA LEU A 62 -5.48 -8.26 -15.76
C LEU A 62 -4.22 -7.85 -16.54
N LYS A 63 -4.23 -7.93 -17.87
CA LYS A 63 -3.12 -7.46 -18.72
C LYS A 63 -2.81 -5.99 -18.50
N LEU A 64 -3.86 -5.15 -18.49
CA LEU A 64 -3.71 -3.71 -18.27
C LEU A 64 -3.09 -3.41 -16.89
N LYS A 65 -3.57 -4.11 -15.86
CA LYS A 65 -3.05 -3.95 -14.49
C LYS A 65 -1.62 -4.43 -14.34
N LEU A 66 -1.24 -5.56 -14.93
CA LEU A 66 0.15 -6.03 -14.94
C LEU A 66 1.08 -5.02 -15.63
N SER A 67 0.65 -4.48 -16.78
CA SER A 67 1.39 -3.41 -17.45
C SER A 67 1.53 -2.15 -16.56
N GLN A 68 0.50 -1.81 -15.78
CA GLN A 68 0.55 -0.69 -14.84
C GLN A 68 1.49 -0.98 -13.67
N ILE A 69 1.50 -2.20 -13.14
CA ILE A 69 2.47 -2.63 -12.10
C ILE A 69 3.91 -2.48 -12.61
N ASP A 70 4.19 -2.87 -13.84
CA ASP A 70 5.53 -2.66 -14.43
C ASP A 70 5.88 -1.17 -14.54
N TYR A 71 4.91 -0.32 -14.87
CA TYR A 71 5.09 1.14 -14.91
C TYR A 71 5.38 1.73 -13.52
N ILE A 72 4.65 1.31 -12.50
CA ILE A 72 4.88 1.66 -11.08
C ILE A 72 6.28 1.20 -10.65
N ASN A 73 6.65 -0.04 -10.95
CA ASN A 73 7.94 -0.61 -10.60
C ASN A 73 9.12 0.13 -11.25
N ASN A 74 8.94 0.64 -12.47
CA ASN A 74 9.93 1.50 -13.12
C ASN A 74 10.11 2.84 -12.38
N SER A 75 9.04 3.40 -11.81
CA SER A 75 9.12 4.58 -10.95
C SER A 75 9.80 4.27 -9.63
N ARG A 76 9.41 3.19 -8.94
CA ARG A 76 9.97 2.73 -7.67
C ARG A 76 11.48 2.46 -7.78
N LYS A 77 11.92 1.84 -8.87
CA LYS A 77 13.34 1.56 -9.15
C LYS A 77 14.20 2.82 -9.13
N LYS A 78 13.72 3.95 -9.67
CA LYS A 78 14.45 5.23 -9.66
C LYS A 78 14.75 5.72 -8.25
N PHE A 79 13.95 5.31 -7.27
CA PHE A 79 14.09 5.64 -5.85
C PHE A 79 14.65 4.48 -5.00
N LYS A 80 15.17 3.43 -5.63
CA LYS A 80 15.74 2.24 -4.96
C LYS A 80 14.73 1.49 -4.08
N ALA A 81 13.44 1.68 -4.30
CA ALA A 81 12.40 0.88 -3.68
C ALA A 81 12.26 -0.47 -4.39
N LYS A 82 11.95 -1.54 -3.62
CA LYS A 82 11.75 -2.88 -4.18
C LYS A 82 10.49 -2.90 -5.05
N PRO A 83 10.44 -3.78 -6.07
CA PRO A 83 9.23 -3.92 -6.89
C PRO A 83 8.07 -4.46 -6.05
N VAL A 84 6.86 -4.03 -6.40
CA VAL A 84 5.60 -4.58 -5.90
C VAL A 84 5.02 -5.58 -6.88
N LYS A 85 4.19 -6.53 -6.38
CA LYS A 85 3.42 -7.49 -7.17
C LYS A 85 1.95 -7.07 -7.17
N LEU A 86 1.20 -7.48 -8.19
CA LEU A 86 -0.23 -7.25 -8.22
C LEU A 86 -0.93 -8.04 -7.10
N ASP A 87 -1.83 -7.38 -6.38
CA ASP A 87 -2.74 -8.00 -5.41
C ASP A 87 -4.16 -8.06 -5.97
N ILE A 88 -4.75 -9.25 -6.00
CA ILE A 88 -6.08 -9.45 -6.59
C ILE A 88 -7.19 -8.87 -5.69
N LEU A 89 -7.15 -9.14 -4.38
CA LEU A 89 -8.18 -8.62 -3.48
C LEU A 89 -8.15 -7.09 -3.42
N ALA A 90 -6.98 -6.50 -3.24
CA ALA A 90 -6.82 -5.05 -3.24
C ALA A 90 -7.26 -4.43 -4.58
N SER A 91 -7.02 -5.12 -5.71
CA SER A 91 -7.53 -4.68 -7.01
C SER A 91 -9.05 -4.68 -7.09
N ARG A 92 -9.73 -5.67 -6.50
CA ARG A 92 -11.20 -5.70 -6.44
C ARG A 92 -11.76 -4.63 -5.51
N VAL A 93 -11.12 -4.36 -4.38
CA VAL A 93 -11.46 -3.23 -3.49
C VAL A 93 -11.34 -1.91 -4.24
N ALA A 94 -10.23 -1.72 -4.95
CA ALA A 94 -10.00 -0.53 -5.77
C ALA A 94 -11.00 -0.41 -6.94
N ASN A 95 -11.37 -1.53 -7.62
CA ASN A 95 -12.40 -1.54 -8.66
C ASN A 95 -13.75 -1.06 -8.12
N LYS A 96 -14.17 -1.59 -6.96
CA LYS A 96 -15.40 -1.18 -6.28
C LYS A 96 -15.39 0.32 -5.99
N MET A 97 -14.29 0.81 -5.43
CA MET A 97 -14.14 2.23 -5.11
C MET A 97 -14.14 3.12 -6.36
N CYS A 98 -13.43 2.73 -7.43
CA CYS A 98 -13.42 3.44 -8.70
C CYS A 98 -14.82 3.58 -9.30
N ARG A 99 -15.59 2.48 -9.29
CA ARG A 99 -16.95 2.46 -9.82
C ARG A 99 -17.86 3.35 -9.01
N GLU A 100 -17.89 3.20 -7.68
CA GLU A 100 -18.71 4.02 -6.79
C GLU A 100 -18.36 5.52 -6.94
N ALA A 101 -17.08 5.86 -6.99
CA ALA A 101 -16.62 7.23 -7.15
C ALA A 101 -17.01 7.85 -8.51
N ALA A 102 -16.98 7.06 -9.59
CA ALA A 102 -17.37 7.53 -10.92
C ALA A 102 -18.89 7.68 -11.05
N GLU A 103 -19.66 6.69 -10.58
CA GLU A 103 -21.12 6.70 -10.66
C GLU A 103 -21.77 7.81 -9.80
N ASN A 104 -21.05 8.29 -8.76
CA ASN A 104 -21.52 9.33 -7.84
C ASN A 104 -20.73 10.65 -7.95
N ASP A 105 -19.92 10.80 -8.99
CA ASP A 105 -19.15 12.01 -9.31
C ASP A 105 -18.34 12.54 -8.13
N PHE A 106 -17.51 11.72 -7.52
CA PHE A 106 -16.53 12.19 -6.54
C PHE A 106 -15.13 11.59 -6.77
N ILE A 107 -14.15 12.14 -6.07
CA ILE A 107 -12.79 11.62 -5.87
C ILE A 107 -12.40 11.83 -4.42
N GLY A 108 -11.71 10.88 -3.82
CA GLY A 108 -11.25 10.95 -2.44
C GLY A 108 -11.00 9.57 -1.86
N HIS A 109 -10.62 9.54 -0.59
CA HIS A 109 -10.25 8.32 0.13
C HIS A 109 -11.40 7.67 0.91
N TRP A 110 -12.53 8.35 1.05
CA TRP A 110 -13.76 7.80 1.68
C TRP A 110 -14.75 7.38 0.61
N ASN A 111 -15.46 6.31 0.88
CA ASN A 111 -16.62 5.93 0.10
C ASN A 111 -17.92 6.52 0.70
N LEU A 112 -19.06 6.27 0.06
CA LEU A 112 -20.35 6.78 0.52
C LEU A 112 -20.78 6.22 1.88
N ALA A 113 -20.29 5.04 2.28
CA ALA A 113 -20.49 4.48 3.61
C ALA A 113 -19.62 5.13 4.70
N GLY A 114 -18.69 6.02 4.30
CA GLY A 114 -17.73 6.65 5.20
C GLY A 114 -16.51 5.78 5.51
N GLU A 115 -16.29 4.74 4.74
CA GLU A 115 -15.16 3.82 4.90
C GLU A 115 -13.88 4.43 4.30
N LYS A 116 -12.80 4.41 5.08
CA LYS A 116 -11.43 4.69 4.64
C LYS A 116 -10.82 3.47 3.93
N PRO A 117 -9.66 3.57 3.27
CA PRO A 117 -9.03 2.47 2.56
C PRO A 117 -8.87 1.20 3.39
N TYR A 118 -8.34 1.30 4.61
CA TYR A 118 -8.15 0.16 5.49
C TYR A 118 -9.49 -0.48 5.97
N HIS A 119 -10.57 0.31 6.10
CA HIS A 119 -11.90 -0.25 6.35
C HIS A 119 -12.37 -1.11 5.18
N ARG A 120 -12.31 -0.56 3.95
CA ARG A 120 -12.75 -1.28 2.74
C ARG A 120 -11.98 -2.58 2.54
N TYR A 121 -10.66 -2.53 2.74
CA TYR A 121 -9.80 -3.70 2.60
C TYR A 121 -10.08 -4.74 3.70
N ALA A 122 -10.19 -4.32 4.97
CA ALA A 122 -10.49 -5.21 6.09
C ALA A 122 -11.90 -5.84 5.98
N PHE A 123 -12.91 -5.08 5.58
CA PHE A 123 -14.27 -5.61 5.39
C PHE A 123 -14.37 -6.55 4.19
N ALA A 124 -13.46 -6.45 3.25
CA ALA A 124 -13.27 -7.45 2.19
C ALA A 124 -12.48 -8.69 2.64
N GLY A 125 -12.02 -8.74 3.90
CA GLY A 125 -11.23 -9.85 4.45
C GLY A 125 -9.73 -9.74 4.19
N GLY A 126 -9.22 -8.54 3.92
CA GLY A 126 -7.79 -8.25 3.89
C GLY A 126 -7.33 -7.72 5.25
N TYR A 127 -6.17 -8.14 5.72
CA TYR A 127 -5.69 -7.77 7.06
C TYR A 127 -4.32 -7.10 7.06
N ASP A 128 -3.70 -6.97 5.89
CA ASP A 128 -2.43 -6.27 5.71
C ASP A 128 -2.60 -4.74 5.88
N HIS A 129 -1.51 -4.04 6.14
CA HIS A 129 -1.52 -2.58 6.06
C HIS A 129 -1.71 -2.12 4.61
N VAL A 130 -2.53 -1.10 4.41
CA VAL A 130 -2.84 -0.53 3.10
C VAL A 130 -2.67 0.99 3.09
N SER A 131 -2.07 1.50 2.02
CA SER A 131 -1.98 2.94 1.71
C SER A 131 -2.51 3.19 0.30
N GLU A 132 -3.31 4.23 0.13
CA GLU A 132 -4.05 4.50 -1.11
C GLU A 132 -3.63 5.80 -1.79
N ASN A 133 -3.51 5.75 -3.10
CA ASN A 133 -3.49 6.92 -3.98
C ASN A 133 -4.76 6.94 -4.84
N ALA A 134 -5.35 8.12 -5.02
CA ALA A 134 -6.60 8.31 -5.76
C ALA A 134 -6.46 9.38 -6.85
N PHE A 135 -6.86 9.06 -8.07
CA PHE A 135 -6.89 9.97 -9.21
C PHE A 135 -8.24 9.90 -9.92
N GLY A 136 -8.72 11.06 -10.36
CA GLY A 136 -9.95 11.16 -11.13
C GLY A 136 -9.87 12.23 -12.19
N GLU A 137 -10.52 11.98 -13.33
CA GLU A 137 -10.66 12.93 -14.42
C GLU A 137 -12.06 12.83 -15.01
N TRP A 138 -12.57 13.92 -15.54
CA TRP A 138 -13.85 13.99 -16.21
C TRP A 138 -13.77 14.89 -17.45
N THR A 139 -14.73 14.72 -18.37
CA THR A 139 -14.85 15.54 -19.57
C THR A 139 -16.30 15.91 -19.84
N THR A 140 -16.52 17.05 -20.46
CA THR A 140 -17.85 17.44 -21.00
C THR A 140 -18.16 16.75 -22.33
N GLY A 141 -17.14 16.19 -22.99
CA GLY A 141 -17.28 15.35 -24.19
C GLY A 141 -17.40 13.87 -23.82
N SER A 142 -16.76 13.01 -24.61
CA SER A 142 -16.68 11.58 -24.32
C SER A 142 -15.27 11.04 -24.51
N TYR A 143 -14.90 10.11 -23.64
CA TYR A 143 -13.69 9.31 -23.79
C TYR A 143 -13.95 8.13 -24.72
N PRO A 144 -13.04 7.80 -25.64
CA PRO A 144 -13.06 6.51 -26.31
C PRO A 144 -12.88 5.40 -25.25
N VAL A 145 -13.85 4.51 -25.12
CA VAL A 145 -13.74 3.37 -24.20
C VAL A 145 -12.92 2.28 -24.87
N SER A 146 -11.61 2.27 -24.58
CA SER A 146 -10.66 1.31 -25.16
C SER A 146 -9.53 0.98 -24.18
N PRO A 147 -8.86 -0.18 -24.35
CA PRO A 147 -7.67 -0.54 -23.57
C PRO A 147 -6.55 0.50 -23.63
N SER A 148 -6.34 1.13 -24.80
CA SER A 148 -5.34 2.17 -24.98
C SER A 148 -5.65 3.44 -24.21
N THR A 149 -6.92 3.85 -24.16
CA THR A 149 -7.39 4.99 -23.35
C THR A 149 -7.17 4.72 -21.88
N ILE A 150 -7.60 3.55 -21.38
CA ILE A 150 -7.40 3.14 -19.98
C ILE A 150 -5.93 3.18 -19.62
N THR A 151 -5.05 2.56 -20.42
CA THR A 151 -3.60 2.55 -20.19
C THR A 151 -3.03 3.97 -20.11
N THR A 152 -3.42 4.83 -21.04
CA THR A 152 -2.94 6.23 -21.10
C THR A 152 -3.36 6.99 -19.86
N MET A 153 -4.61 6.83 -19.43
CA MET A 153 -5.15 7.55 -18.27
C MET A 153 -4.58 7.03 -16.92
N MET A 154 -4.39 5.71 -16.76
CA MET A 154 -3.68 5.17 -15.59
C MET A 154 -2.25 5.71 -15.50
N LYS A 155 -1.49 5.70 -16.60
CA LYS A 155 -0.14 6.27 -16.64
C LYS A 155 -0.14 7.78 -16.36
N LYS A 156 -1.14 8.52 -16.84
CA LYS A 156 -1.31 9.95 -16.54
C LYS A 156 -1.51 10.17 -15.04
N GLY A 157 -2.41 9.41 -14.40
CA GLY A 157 -2.66 9.49 -12.96
C GLY A 157 -1.39 9.20 -12.15
N HIS A 158 -0.73 8.08 -12.42
CA HIS A 158 0.54 7.73 -11.76
C HIS A 158 1.63 8.80 -11.98
N SER A 159 1.74 9.36 -13.19
CA SER A 159 2.71 10.42 -13.48
C SER A 159 2.41 11.70 -12.71
N ALA A 160 1.12 12.04 -12.51
CA ALA A 160 0.71 13.17 -11.69
C ALA A 160 1.14 12.98 -10.23
N PHE A 161 0.92 11.80 -9.64
CA PHE A 161 1.42 11.46 -8.31
C PHE A 161 2.95 11.62 -8.20
N MET A 162 3.68 11.08 -9.17
CA MET A 162 5.15 11.15 -9.17
C MET A 162 5.71 12.56 -9.39
N ALA A 163 4.93 13.47 -9.97
CA ALA A 163 5.31 14.86 -10.19
C ALA A 163 5.17 15.74 -8.94
N GLU A 164 4.52 15.26 -7.89
CA GLU A 164 4.34 15.99 -6.64
C GLU A 164 5.68 16.38 -6.00
N LYS A 165 5.67 17.54 -5.33
CA LYS A 165 6.83 18.11 -4.64
C LYS A 165 6.52 18.37 -3.17
N ALA A 166 7.53 18.17 -2.32
CA ALA A 166 7.42 18.47 -0.90
C ALA A 166 7.02 19.94 -0.67
N PRO A 167 6.17 20.22 0.35
CA PRO A 167 5.66 19.27 1.35
C PRO A 167 4.41 18.49 0.89
N ALA A 168 3.79 18.81 -0.25
CA ALA A 168 2.58 18.20 -0.79
C ALA A 168 2.91 17.03 -1.73
N ASP A 169 3.65 16.05 -1.24
CA ASP A 169 4.15 14.90 -2.00
C ASP A 169 3.70 13.54 -1.41
N GLY A 170 2.51 13.52 -0.84
CA GLY A 170 1.94 12.36 -0.16
C GLY A 170 1.82 11.14 -1.07
N HIS A 171 1.21 11.30 -2.24
CA HIS A 171 1.03 10.21 -3.20
C HIS A 171 2.39 9.65 -3.69
N LYS A 172 3.34 10.55 -3.97
CA LYS A 172 4.70 10.13 -4.35
C LYS A 172 5.37 9.35 -3.23
N LYS A 173 5.27 9.79 -1.97
CA LYS A 173 5.83 9.08 -0.81
C LYS A 173 5.24 7.68 -0.68
N THR A 174 3.93 7.55 -0.85
CA THR A 174 3.26 6.24 -0.91
C THR A 174 3.88 5.35 -1.99
N ILE A 175 3.99 5.83 -3.24
CA ILE A 175 4.54 5.02 -4.34
C ILE A 175 5.97 4.53 -4.05
N ILE A 176 6.81 5.38 -3.48
CA ILE A 176 8.24 5.06 -3.28
C ILE A 176 8.57 4.48 -1.90
N ASP A 177 7.57 4.23 -1.06
CA ASP A 177 7.81 3.60 0.23
C ASP A 177 8.43 2.21 0.04
N LYS A 178 9.55 1.99 0.72
CA LYS A 178 10.36 0.77 0.60
C LYS A 178 9.70 -0.47 1.19
N TYR A 179 8.68 -0.29 2.03
CA TYR A 179 8.01 -1.38 2.73
C TYR A 179 6.90 -2.02 1.91
N HIS A 180 6.30 -1.32 0.95
CA HIS A 180 5.29 -1.91 0.09
C HIS A 180 5.86 -3.06 -0.75
N ASN A 181 5.18 -4.20 -0.72
CA ASN A 181 5.56 -5.41 -1.46
C ASN A 181 4.45 -5.92 -2.40
N PHE A 182 3.22 -5.42 -2.28
CA PHE A 182 2.13 -5.63 -3.23
C PHE A 182 1.43 -4.31 -3.54
N ALA A 183 0.68 -4.29 -4.65
CA ALA A 183 -0.22 -3.19 -4.98
C ALA A 183 -1.47 -3.70 -5.70
N GLY A 184 -2.63 -3.25 -5.27
CA GLY A 184 -3.89 -3.38 -5.99
C GLY A 184 -4.08 -2.23 -6.96
N ILE A 185 -4.62 -2.50 -8.13
CA ILE A 185 -4.94 -1.50 -9.15
C ILE A 185 -6.42 -1.54 -9.44
N GLY A 186 -7.10 -0.41 -9.26
CA GLY A 186 -8.47 -0.20 -9.69
C GLY A 186 -8.58 0.86 -10.75
N TYR A 187 -9.49 0.67 -11.69
CA TYR A 187 -9.89 1.71 -12.62
C TYR A 187 -11.36 1.54 -13.02
N TYR A 188 -11.95 2.65 -13.40
CA TYR A 188 -13.28 2.68 -14.02
C TYR A 188 -13.29 3.77 -15.08
N LEU A 189 -13.71 3.42 -16.30
CA LEU A 189 -13.86 4.33 -17.42
C LEU A 189 -15.31 4.25 -17.94
N SER A 190 -15.99 5.36 -17.88
CA SER A 190 -17.27 5.58 -18.59
C SER A 190 -17.06 6.55 -19.75
N SER A 191 -18.15 6.93 -20.42
CA SER A 191 -18.07 7.91 -21.50
C SER A 191 -17.47 9.26 -21.07
N ASN A 192 -17.62 9.68 -19.84
CA ASN A 192 -17.20 11.00 -19.37
C ASN A 192 -16.46 11.02 -18.03
N GLN A 193 -16.30 9.87 -17.39
CA GLN A 193 -15.64 9.76 -16.08
C GLN A 193 -14.52 8.75 -16.14
N PHE A 194 -13.40 9.07 -15.53
CA PHE A 194 -12.30 8.14 -15.25
C PHE A 194 -11.92 8.21 -13.78
N ARG A 195 -11.77 7.05 -13.15
CA ARG A 195 -11.24 6.91 -11.79
C ARG A 195 -10.13 5.88 -11.78
N TYR A 196 -9.10 6.13 -10.97
CA TYR A 196 -7.94 5.28 -10.84
C TYR A 196 -7.44 5.31 -9.40
N TYR A 197 -7.28 4.13 -8.81
CA TYR A 197 -6.79 3.94 -7.45
C TYR A 197 -5.62 2.96 -7.43
N GLU A 198 -4.59 3.28 -6.64
CA GLU A 198 -3.45 2.42 -6.32
C GLU A 198 -3.52 2.09 -4.83
N GLU A 199 -3.72 0.83 -4.48
CA GLU A 199 -3.73 0.32 -3.11
C GLU A 199 -2.42 -0.37 -2.82
N PHE A 200 -1.50 0.28 -2.11
CA PHE A 200 -0.21 -0.30 -1.74
C PHE A 200 -0.33 -1.11 -0.46
N ILE A 201 0.20 -2.33 -0.46
CA ILE A 201 0.03 -3.32 0.60
C ILE A 201 1.38 -3.69 1.20
N ASP A 202 1.41 -3.78 2.54
CA ASP A 202 2.54 -4.26 3.34
C ASP A 202 2.22 -5.64 3.90
N ARG A 203 2.44 -6.69 3.12
CA ARG A 203 2.17 -8.09 3.49
C ARG A 203 3.40 -8.72 4.11
N TYR A 204 3.44 -8.74 5.43
CA TYR A 204 4.53 -9.30 6.23
C TYR A 204 4.06 -10.27 7.31
N LEU A 205 2.74 -10.46 7.45
CA LEU A 205 2.12 -11.35 8.41
C LEU A 205 1.15 -12.30 7.70
N GLU A 206 1.09 -13.53 8.18
CA GLU A 206 -0.06 -14.42 8.01
C GLU A 206 -0.98 -14.25 9.21
N PHE A 207 -2.29 -14.32 8.97
CA PHE A 207 -3.31 -14.08 9.97
C PHE A 207 -4.24 -15.28 10.08
N GLU A 208 -4.51 -15.71 11.32
CA GLU A 208 -5.46 -16.76 11.62
C GLU A 208 -6.39 -16.32 12.76
N ASN A 209 -7.59 -16.85 12.79
CA ASN A 209 -8.58 -16.59 13.83
C ASN A 209 -8.94 -15.11 14.00
N ILE A 210 -9.01 -14.35 12.92
CA ILE A 210 -9.44 -12.96 12.95
C ILE A 210 -10.97 -12.91 12.83
N PRO A 211 -11.70 -12.59 13.91
CA PRO A 211 -13.14 -12.43 13.85
C PRO A 211 -13.49 -11.11 13.14
N SER A 212 -14.52 -11.13 12.30
CA SER A 212 -15.06 -9.89 11.73
C SER A 212 -15.87 -9.09 12.77
N GLU A 213 -16.39 -9.80 13.78
CA GLU A 213 -17.26 -9.24 14.81
C GLU A 213 -17.09 -9.97 16.16
N VAL A 214 -17.19 -9.23 17.26
CA VAL A 214 -17.16 -9.75 18.63
C VAL A 214 -18.19 -9.04 19.48
N LYS A 215 -18.59 -9.65 20.62
CA LYS A 215 -19.42 -8.96 21.62
C LYS A 215 -18.56 -8.09 22.54
N PRO A 216 -19.03 -6.90 22.95
CA PRO A 216 -18.37 -6.14 24.00
C PRO A 216 -18.15 -6.99 25.27
N GLY A 217 -16.95 -6.91 25.85
CA GLY A 217 -16.56 -7.72 27.00
C GLY A 217 -16.12 -9.14 26.69
N GLN A 218 -16.33 -9.65 25.47
CA GLN A 218 -15.86 -10.97 25.05
C GLN A 218 -14.33 -10.96 24.86
N GLN A 219 -13.66 -11.96 25.47
CA GLN A 219 -12.25 -12.22 25.19
C GLN A 219 -12.11 -13.11 23.95
N PHE A 220 -11.16 -12.79 23.09
CA PHE A 220 -10.81 -13.59 21.90
C PHE A 220 -9.29 -13.54 21.68
N THR A 221 -8.78 -14.38 20.79
CA THR A 221 -7.35 -14.43 20.48
C THR A 221 -7.19 -14.30 18.96
N ILE A 222 -6.34 -13.40 18.53
CA ILE A 222 -5.86 -13.36 17.15
C ILE A 222 -4.51 -14.06 17.06
N THR A 223 -4.27 -14.75 15.94
CA THR A 223 -2.98 -15.38 15.68
C THR A 223 -2.31 -14.67 14.52
N VAL A 224 -1.07 -14.21 14.72
CA VAL A 224 -0.26 -13.58 13.69
C VAL A 224 1.07 -14.33 13.56
N LYS A 225 1.52 -14.53 12.32
CA LYS A 225 2.77 -15.22 12.03
C LYS A 225 3.58 -14.40 11.02
N PRO A 226 4.78 -13.93 11.39
CA PRO A 226 5.68 -13.27 10.46
C PRO A 226 6.08 -14.17 9.29
N ILE A 227 5.95 -13.66 8.05
CA ILE A 227 6.31 -14.38 6.82
C ILE A 227 7.84 -14.49 6.65
N SER A 228 8.58 -13.55 7.26
CA SER A 228 10.05 -13.48 7.19
C SER A 228 10.65 -13.40 8.59
N THR A 229 11.98 -13.32 8.68
CA THR A 229 12.68 -13.11 9.96
C THR A 229 12.40 -11.69 10.47
N SER A 230 11.24 -11.52 11.08
CA SER A 230 10.78 -10.30 11.74
C SER A 230 9.94 -10.66 12.97
N TYR A 231 9.75 -9.69 13.84
CA TYR A 231 9.10 -9.88 15.14
C TYR A 231 8.09 -8.77 15.38
N PRO A 232 6.91 -9.06 15.96
CA PRO A 232 6.00 -8.01 16.44
C PRO A 232 6.73 -7.11 17.44
N TYR A 233 6.75 -5.82 17.10
CA TYR A 233 7.48 -4.80 17.83
C TYR A 233 6.55 -3.94 18.69
N TYR A 234 5.41 -3.60 18.14
CA TYR A 234 4.40 -2.80 18.81
C TYR A 234 3.03 -3.12 18.20
N LEU A 235 2.04 -3.29 19.06
CA LEU A 235 0.66 -3.40 18.66
C LEU A 235 -0.11 -2.27 19.31
N VAL A 236 -0.90 -1.56 18.52
CA VAL A 236 -1.84 -0.56 19.02
C VAL A 236 -3.22 -0.85 18.45
N VAL A 237 -4.22 -0.72 19.31
CA VAL A 237 -5.64 -0.84 18.95
C VAL A 237 -6.27 0.53 19.13
N TYR A 238 -6.83 1.06 18.07
CA TYR A 238 -7.61 2.29 18.09
C TYR A 238 -9.10 1.94 18.05
N ARG A 239 -9.89 2.62 18.85
CA ARG A 239 -11.35 2.55 18.78
C ARG A 239 -11.86 3.70 17.92
N GLU A 240 -12.67 3.36 16.97
CA GLU A 240 -13.36 4.30 16.09
C GLU A 240 -14.87 4.27 16.34
N LYS A 241 -15.51 5.42 16.19
CA LYS A 241 -16.96 5.52 16.19
C LYS A 241 -17.53 4.76 14.99
N ALA A 242 -18.79 4.39 15.07
CA ALA A 242 -19.52 3.81 13.95
C ALA A 242 -19.43 4.74 12.71
N LEU A 243 -19.15 4.15 11.56
CA LEU A 243 -19.06 4.88 10.30
C LEU A 243 -20.38 5.58 10.00
N GLN A 244 -20.29 6.76 9.44
CA GLN A 244 -21.44 7.55 9.03
C GLN A 244 -21.43 7.73 7.52
N PRO A 245 -22.57 7.53 6.85
CA PRO A 245 -22.69 7.79 5.41
C PRO A 245 -22.23 9.22 5.08
N MET A 246 -21.61 9.37 3.93
CA MET A 246 -21.09 10.62 3.42
C MET A 246 -21.70 10.98 2.07
N SER A 247 -21.98 12.27 1.85
CA SER A 247 -22.33 12.75 0.52
C SER A 247 -21.09 12.92 -0.36
N PRO A 248 -21.21 12.81 -1.69
CA PRO A 248 -20.13 13.09 -2.62
C PRO A 248 -19.45 14.43 -2.38
N ASP A 249 -20.22 15.49 -2.11
CA ASP A 249 -19.70 16.82 -1.83
C ASP A 249 -18.89 16.90 -0.53
N ARG A 250 -19.24 16.10 0.48
CA ARG A 250 -18.45 15.99 1.70
C ARG A 250 -17.11 15.31 1.40
N ILE A 251 -17.12 14.22 0.65
CA ILE A 251 -15.91 13.46 0.27
C ILE A 251 -14.95 14.36 -0.52
N LYS A 252 -15.44 15.10 -1.52
CA LYS A 252 -14.62 16.04 -2.32
C LYS A 252 -13.89 17.10 -1.48
N ARG A 253 -14.42 17.47 -0.31
CA ARG A 253 -13.82 18.44 0.60
C ARG A 253 -12.81 17.83 1.57
N LEU A 254 -12.79 16.52 1.70
CA LEU A 254 -11.81 15.83 2.54
C LEU A 254 -10.50 15.68 1.76
N GLY A 255 -9.39 15.92 2.44
CA GLY A 255 -8.06 15.73 1.87
C GLY A 255 -7.51 14.34 2.17
N SER A 256 -6.29 14.30 2.69
CA SER A 256 -5.63 13.07 3.14
C SER A 256 -6.36 12.43 4.31
N TYR A 257 -6.34 11.11 4.38
CA TYR A 257 -6.80 10.37 5.54
C TYR A 257 -5.62 10.01 6.46
N SER A 258 -5.95 9.56 7.67
CA SER A 258 -4.98 8.99 8.62
C SER A 258 -5.43 7.59 9.04
N ASP A 259 -4.47 6.71 9.19
CA ASP A 259 -4.66 5.37 9.76
C ASP A 259 -4.79 5.43 11.29
N PHE A 260 -4.48 6.58 11.88
CA PHE A 260 -4.63 6.79 13.32
C PHE A 260 -5.98 7.40 13.62
N THR A 261 -6.61 6.89 14.66
CA THR A 261 -7.86 7.41 15.21
C THR A 261 -7.58 8.19 16.48
N GLU A 262 -8.60 8.88 16.97
CA GLU A 262 -8.46 9.77 18.14
C GLU A 262 -8.32 9.00 19.47
N GLU A 263 -8.80 7.75 19.55
CA GLU A 263 -8.89 7.01 20.80
C GLU A 263 -8.03 5.74 20.77
N GLU A 264 -6.91 5.78 21.50
CA GLU A 264 -6.08 4.60 21.75
C GLU A 264 -6.78 3.75 22.83
N HIS A 265 -7.18 2.52 22.46
CA HIS A 265 -7.86 1.59 23.34
C HIS A 265 -6.89 0.66 24.08
N LEU A 266 -5.90 0.15 23.37
CA LEU A 266 -4.91 -0.80 23.89
C LEU A 266 -3.58 -0.62 23.17
N LYS A 267 -2.49 -0.81 23.91
CA LYS A 267 -1.16 -0.98 23.33
C LYS A 267 -0.42 -2.12 23.99
N LEU A 268 0.36 -2.85 23.20
CA LEU A 268 1.27 -3.89 23.62
C LEU A 268 2.65 -3.62 23.07
N THR A 269 3.62 -3.65 23.96
CA THR A 269 5.03 -3.44 23.64
C THR A 269 5.69 -4.73 23.13
N ALA A 270 6.87 -4.65 22.54
CA ALA A 270 7.60 -5.81 22.03
C ALA A 270 7.80 -6.91 23.10
N TRP A 271 8.16 -6.53 24.33
CA TRP A 271 8.38 -7.49 25.43
C TRP A 271 7.09 -8.07 26.00
N GLU A 272 5.94 -7.42 25.81
CA GLU A 272 4.63 -7.99 26.14
C GLU A 272 4.21 -8.96 25.03
N LEU A 273 4.37 -8.55 23.77
CA LEU A 273 4.07 -9.39 22.62
C LEU A 273 4.93 -10.67 22.60
N SER A 274 6.19 -10.58 22.99
CA SER A 274 7.08 -11.76 23.07
C SER A 274 6.56 -12.86 24.01
N LYS A 275 5.75 -12.51 25.03
CA LYS A 275 5.12 -13.49 25.95
C LYS A 275 4.03 -14.33 25.28
N PHE A 276 3.46 -13.85 24.19
CA PHE A 276 2.40 -14.53 23.43
C PHE A 276 2.96 -15.41 22.31
N ARG A 277 4.29 -15.50 22.18
CA ARG A 277 4.94 -16.31 21.17
C ARG A 277 4.76 -17.80 21.40
N SER A 278 4.36 -18.52 20.34
CA SER A 278 4.28 -19.96 20.29
C SER A 278 4.92 -20.45 18.98
N GLY A 279 6.14 -20.95 19.07
CA GLY A 279 6.93 -21.29 17.87
C GLY A 279 7.22 -20.05 17.01
N THR A 280 6.68 -20.02 15.80
CA THR A 280 6.79 -18.89 14.86
C THR A 280 5.59 -17.95 14.90
N SER A 281 4.53 -18.29 15.61
CA SER A 281 3.29 -17.52 15.72
C SER A 281 3.19 -16.78 17.03
N TYR A 282 2.30 -15.79 17.09
CA TYR A 282 1.95 -15.02 18.30
C TYR A 282 0.44 -15.10 18.49
N ASN A 283 0.01 -15.66 19.62
CA ASN A 283 -1.39 -15.81 20.00
C ASN A 283 -1.77 -14.67 20.96
N ILE A 284 -2.27 -13.58 20.40
CA ILE A 284 -2.47 -12.31 21.12
C ILE A 284 -3.91 -12.25 21.65
N PRO A 285 -4.12 -12.30 22.99
CA PRO A 285 -5.44 -12.16 23.57
C PRO A 285 -5.89 -10.70 23.52
N LEU A 286 -7.12 -10.47 23.11
CA LEU A 286 -7.74 -9.17 23.00
C LEU A 286 -9.13 -9.19 23.67
N LYS A 287 -9.57 -8.02 24.12
CA LYS A 287 -10.91 -7.79 24.65
C LYS A 287 -11.30 -6.34 24.37
N PHE A 288 -12.48 -6.15 23.79
CA PHE A 288 -13.05 -4.84 23.56
C PHE A 288 -14.19 -4.58 24.52
N SER A 289 -14.14 -3.49 25.26
CA SER A 289 -15.09 -3.20 26.33
C SER A 289 -16.38 -2.54 25.85
N GLU A 290 -16.34 -1.86 24.71
CA GLU A 290 -17.43 -1.03 24.21
C GLU A 290 -17.77 -1.35 22.76
N GLU A 291 -18.95 -0.94 22.32
CA GLU A 291 -19.32 -1.00 20.90
C GLU A 291 -18.49 -0.02 20.06
N GLY A 292 -18.19 -0.41 18.81
CA GLY A 292 -17.42 0.39 17.87
C GLY A 292 -16.64 -0.43 16.86
N LEU A 293 -15.79 0.26 16.11
CA LEU A 293 -14.81 -0.36 15.23
C LEU A 293 -13.46 -0.33 15.93
N TYR A 294 -12.76 -1.44 15.91
CA TYR A 294 -11.43 -1.55 16.49
C TYR A 294 -10.41 -1.82 15.41
N TYR A 295 -9.56 -0.83 15.16
CA TYR A 295 -8.46 -0.91 14.23
C TYR A 295 -7.19 -1.39 14.93
N ILE A 296 -6.66 -2.55 14.52
CA ILE A 296 -5.46 -3.15 15.10
C ILE A 296 -4.28 -2.94 14.15
N HIS A 297 -3.30 -2.19 14.64
CA HIS A 297 -2.10 -1.86 13.90
C HIS A 297 -0.89 -2.53 14.55
N ILE A 298 -0.16 -3.36 13.79
CA ILE A 298 1.02 -4.10 14.24
C ILE A 298 2.25 -3.60 13.47
N TYR A 299 3.26 -3.20 14.23
CA TYR A 299 4.57 -2.86 13.71
C TYR A 299 5.54 -4.04 13.88
N LEU A 300 6.41 -4.25 12.89
CA LEU A 300 7.46 -5.27 12.93
C LEU A 300 8.85 -4.65 13.00
N ASP A 301 9.77 -5.40 13.64
CA ASP A 301 11.21 -5.14 13.64
C ASP A 301 11.99 -6.39 13.23
N GLY A 302 13.18 -6.20 12.68
CA GLY A 302 14.13 -7.27 12.37
C GLY A 302 14.80 -7.92 13.60
N LYS A 303 14.56 -7.37 14.80
CA LYS A 303 15.10 -7.89 16.06
C LYS A 303 14.01 -8.16 17.08
N GLU A 304 14.07 -9.32 17.73
CA GLU A 304 13.21 -9.61 18.86
C GLU A 304 13.62 -8.81 20.09
N ILE A 305 12.67 -8.18 20.76
CA ILE A 305 12.88 -7.40 21.98
C ILE A 305 12.03 -8.02 23.09
N THR A 306 12.71 -8.65 24.06
CA THR A 306 12.10 -9.36 25.19
C THR A 306 12.22 -8.63 26.51
N LYS A 307 13.01 -7.53 26.57
CA LYS A 307 13.23 -6.75 27.78
C LYS A 307 12.65 -5.34 27.63
N PRO A 308 12.11 -4.75 28.69
CA PRO A 308 11.64 -3.37 28.70
C PRO A 308 12.72 -2.38 28.23
N GLY A 309 12.28 -1.36 27.50
CA GLY A 309 13.14 -0.31 26.96
C GLY A 309 12.31 0.79 26.29
N THR A 310 12.98 1.72 25.63
CA THR A 310 12.32 2.77 24.85
C THR A 310 11.88 2.21 23.49
N LEU A 311 10.61 2.44 23.12
CA LEU A 311 10.07 2.08 21.82
C LEU A 311 10.01 3.31 20.91
N ASN A 312 10.34 3.09 19.63
CA ASN A 312 10.19 4.08 18.58
C ASN A 312 9.75 3.39 17.30
N THR A 313 8.55 3.70 16.83
CA THR A 313 7.97 3.12 15.60
C THR A 313 8.55 3.70 14.32
N LYS A 314 9.32 4.79 14.39
CA LYS A 314 9.96 5.39 13.21
C LYS A 314 10.87 4.37 12.52
N GLY A 315 10.59 4.10 11.25
CA GLY A 315 11.35 3.14 10.43
C GLY A 315 11.03 1.67 10.70
N LYS A 316 9.98 1.38 11.46
CA LYS A 316 9.42 0.04 11.60
C LYS A 316 8.43 -0.21 10.47
N THR A 317 8.18 -1.48 10.17
CA THR A 317 7.25 -1.88 9.12
C THR A 317 5.83 -1.94 9.69
N SER A 318 4.91 -1.17 9.14
CA SER A 318 3.48 -1.37 9.34
C SER A 318 3.06 -2.67 8.66
N ALA A 319 2.37 -3.58 9.36
CA ALA A 319 2.12 -4.91 8.82
C ALA A 319 0.67 -5.38 8.93
N SER A 320 -0.22 -4.60 9.53
CA SER A 320 -1.63 -4.96 9.62
C SER A 320 -2.56 -3.76 9.50
N GLY A 321 -3.76 -4.04 8.98
CA GLY A 321 -4.88 -3.13 8.87
C GLY A 321 -6.18 -3.84 9.31
N ILE A 322 -6.14 -4.63 10.38
CA ILE A 322 -7.28 -5.41 10.85
C ILE A 322 -8.34 -4.47 11.44
N VAL A 323 -9.60 -4.64 11.02
CA VAL A 323 -10.74 -3.93 11.62
C VAL A 323 -11.76 -4.95 12.10
N ILE A 324 -12.10 -4.89 13.40
CA ILE A 324 -13.08 -5.77 14.05
C ILE A 324 -14.22 -4.91 14.55
N LYS A 325 -15.46 -5.35 14.31
CA LYS A 325 -16.66 -4.72 14.86
C LYS A 325 -16.97 -5.30 16.24
N ALA A 326 -17.12 -4.44 17.25
CA ALA A 326 -17.69 -4.85 18.54
C ALA A 326 -19.14 -4.37 18.60
N LYS A 327 -20.09 -5.29 18.68
CA LYS A 327 -21.51 -4.99 18.82
C LYS A 327 -22.28 -6.08 19.58
N ASN A 328 -23.41 -5.67 20.22
CA ASN A 328 -24.33 -6.56 20.91
C ASN A 328 -25.20 -7.38 19.96
#